data_6309cd9c0ec81fd479e28af4aff06e93
#
_entry.id   6309cd9c0ec81fd479e28af4aff06e93
#
_cell.length_a   1.000
_cell.length_b   1.000
_cell.length_c   1.000
_cell.angle_alpha   90.00
_cell.angle_beta   90.00
_cell.angle_gamma   90.00
#
_symmetry.space_group_name_H-M   'P 1'
#
loop_
_entity.id
_entity.type
_entity.pdbx_description
1 polymer ?
#
loop_
_entity_poly.entity_id
_entity_poly.type
_entity_poly.pdbx_seq_one_letter_code
_entity_poly.pdbx_strand_id
1 'polypeptide(L)'
;MSYLRTAILLAAMTALFMGIGYLIGGQTGMVIAFLVAAAMNLFAYWNSDRVVLSMYGAREVDERAAPELYGLVRRLASDAGLPMPKVYIMDNPQPNAFATGRNPEHAAVAVTTGLLERLNRDELAGVLAHELGHVKHRDTLTMTITATLAGAISMLANFGFYFGGSRNNDGVGPIGGLLLVILAPIAAALVQFGISRGREYEADRIGAEISKRPLSLASALRKISSAAEQIPNPPAERNPASAHLFIVNPLSGARMDNLFSTHPNVENRIARLDEIAARMGQAAGVETLEPPARASGPWASPQQGGWRRRGPWGQT
;
A
#
# COMPACT_ATOMS: atom_id res chain seq x y z
N MET A 1 10.07 -16.98 -7.99
CA MET A 1 11.09 -16.25 -7.19
C MET A 1 10.50 -15.53 -5.96
N SER A 2 9.25 -15.10 -5.95
CA SER A 2 8.64 -14.41 -4.79
C SER A 2 8.53 -15.27 -3.53
N TYR A 3 8.09 -16.53 -3.66
CA TYR A 3 8.01 -17.45 -2.51
C TYR A 3 9.34 -17.71 -1.81
N LEU A 4 10.46 -17.80 -2.58
CA LEU A 4 11.79 -17.98 -1.99
C LEU A 4 12.19 -16.74 -1.15
N ARG A 5 11.91 -15.54 -1.64
CA ARG A 5 12.16 -14.31 -0.89
C ARG A 5 11.35 -14.26 0.39
N THR A 6 10.05 -14.59 0.32
CA THR A 6 9.20 -14.68 1.50
C THR A 6 9.74 -15.71 2.50
N ALA A 7 10.16 -16.89 2.04
CA ALA A 7 10.73 -17.91 2.91
C ALA A 7 12.03 -17.44 3.58
N ILE A 8 12.93 -16.78 2.83
CA ILE A 8 14.16 -16.20 3.37
C ILE A 8 13.83 -15.12 4.43
N LEU A 9 12.85 -14.25 4.16
CA LEU A 9 12.41 -13.22 5.08
C LEU A 9 11.92 -13.83 6.40
N LEU A 10 11.02 -14.81 6.32
CA LEU A 10 10.47 -15.48 7.51
C LEU A 10 11.54 -16.24 8.29
N ALA A 11 12.47 -16.92 7.59
CA ALA A 11 13.59 -17.61 8.20
C ALA A 11 14.56 -16.63 8.92
N ALA A 12 14.90 -15.50 8.29
CA ALA A 12 15.74 -14.48 8.88
C ALA A 12 15.12 -13.87 10.14
N MET A 13 13.80 -13.60 10.11
CA MET A 13 13.06 -13.12 11.26
C MET A 13 13.06 -14.17 12.39
N THR A 14 12.82 -15.42 12.08
CA THR A 14 12.88 -16.51 13.06
C THR A 14 14.25 -16.58 13.71
N ALA A 15 15.33 -16.57 12.92
CA ALA A 15 16.70 -16.59 13.43
C ALA A 15 17.02 -15.39 14.33
N LEU A 16 16.56 -14.19 13.95
CA LEU A 16 16.70 -12.98 14.76
C LEU A 16 16.02 -13.14 16.13
N PHE A 17 14.76 -13.59 16.14
CA PHE A 17 14.03 -13.82 17.40
C PHE A 17 14.71 -14.88 18.27
N MET A 18 15.17 -15.98 17.67
CA MET A 18 15.93 -17.02 18.39
C MET A 18 17.22 -16.48 19.00
N GLY A 19 17.98 -15.67 18.25
CA GLY A 19 19.20 -15.03 18.75
C GLY A 19 18.94 -14.12 19.94
N ILE A 20 17.92 -13.27 19.85
CA ILE A 20 17.50 -12.41 20.97
C ILE A 20 17.04 -13.25 22.17
N GLY A 21 16.23 -14.29 21.92
CA GLY A 21 15.77 -15.20 22.96
C GLY A 21 16.92 -15.92 23.70
N TYR A 22 17.94 -16.34 22.92
CA TYR A 22 19.15 -16.95 23.51
C TYR A 22 19.93 -15.97 24.38
N LEU A 23 20.07 -14.73 23.96
CA LEU A 23 20.77 -13.69 24.74
C LEU A 23 20.07 -13.36 26.06
N ILE A 24 18.73 -13.46 26.09
CA ILE A 24 17.92 -13.15 27.30
C ILE A 24 17.79 -14.32 28.22
N GLY A 25 17.57 -15.54 27.71
CA GLY A 25 17.21 -16.72 28.52
C GLY A 25 17.93 -18.02 28.15
N GLY A 26 19.08 -17.93 27.44
CA GLY A 26 19.84 -19.11 27.03
C GLY A 26 19.03 -20.04 26.11
N GLN A 27 19.24 -21.36 26.24
CA GLN A 27 18.54 -22.34 25.45
C GLN A 27 17.02 -22.29 25.58
N THR A 28 16.52 -22.10 26.81
CA THR A 28 15.09 -22.02 27.10
C THR A 28 14.48 -20.79 26.41
N GLY A 29 15.14 -19.62 26.50
CA GLY A 29 14.74 -18.40 25.84
C GLY A 29 14.72 -18.55 24.33
N MET A 30 15.71 -19.23 23.75
CA MET A 30 15.76 -19.53 22.30
C MET A 30 14.57 -20.38 21.85
N VAL A 31 14.20 -21.42 22.59
CA VAL A 31 13.07 -22.30 22.23
C VAL A 31 11.74 -21.53 22.32
N ILE A 32 11.54 -20.73 23.38
CA ILE A 32 10.35 -19.90 23.52
C ILE A 32 10.27 -18.90 22.35
N ALA A 33 11.37 -18.23 22.03
CA ALA A 33 11.43 -17.26 20.91
C ALA A 33 11.16 -17.93 19.55
N PHE A 34 11.63 -19.17 19.35
CA PHE A 34 11.30 -19.95 18.15
C PHE A 34 9.80 -20.21 18.04
N LEU A 35 9.14 -20.65 19.12
CA LEU A 35 7.71 -20.93 19.11
C LEU A 35 6.90 -19.66 18.86
N VAL A 36 7.28 -18.54 19.46
CA VAL A 36 6.65 -17.23 19.23
C VAL A 36 6.84 -16.80 17.79
N ALA A 37 8.06 -16.87 17.25
CA ALA A 37 8.34 -16.51 15.86
C ALA A 37 7.58 -17.38 14.87
N ALA A 38 7.50 -18.70 15.11
CA ALA A 38 6.73 -19.62 14.28
C ALA A 38 5.23 -19.27 14.26
N ALA A 39 4.66 -18.98 15.43
CA ALA A 39 3.27 -18.56 15.57
C ALA A 39 3.02 -17.21 14.82
N MET A 40 3.90 -16.23 14.99
CA MET A 40 3.83 -14.94 14.31
C MET A 40 3.95 -15.10 12.79
N ASN A 41 4.86 -15.94 12.31
CA ASN A 41 5.02 -16.20 10.88
C ASN A 41 3.79 -16.87 10.27
N LEU A 42 3.21 -17.87 10.95
CA LEU A 42 1.95 -18.48 10.55
C LEU A 42 0.82 -17.44 10.50
N PHE A 43 0.68 -16.66 11.56
CA PHE A 43 -0.32 -15.60 11.61
C PHE A 43 -0.15 -14.59 10.46
N ALA A 44 1.09 -14.11 10.24
CA ALA A 44 1.39 -13.17 9.17
C ALA A 44 1.09 -13.75 7.78
N TYR A 45 1.44 -15.01 7.55
CA TYR A 45 1.15 -15.67 6.26
C TYR A 45 -0.36 -15.73 5.95
N TRP A 46 -1.19 -16.04 6.97
CA TRP A 46 -2.63 -16.23 6.76
C TRP A 46 -3.47 -14.97 6.89
N ASN A 47 -2.99 -13.94 7.59
CA ASN A 47 -3.80 -12.78 7.96
C ASN A 47 -3.19 -11.43 7.57
N SER A 48 -2.02 -11.39 6.92
CA SER A 48 -1.35 -10.13 6.60
C SER A 48 -2.20 -9.19 5.71
N ASP A 49 -2.99 -9.74 4.80
CA ASP A 49 -3.94 -9.00 3.97
C ASP A 49 -4.99 -8.27 4.83
N ARG A 50 -5.60 -8.98 5.79
CA ARG A 50 -6.60 -8.41 6.70
C ARG A 50 -5.99 -7.33 7.61
N VAL A 51 -4.77 -7.59 8.10
CA VAL A 51 -4.05 -6.62 8.94
C VAL A 51 -3.83 -5.33 8.17
N VAL A 52 -3.28 -5.40 6.95
CA VAL A 52 -3.04 -4.22 6.13
C VAL A 52 -4.33 -3.50 5.77
N LEU A 53 -5.36 -4.21 5.31
CA LEU A 53 -6.65 -3.61 4.99
C LEU A 53 -7.27 -2.89 6.20
N SER A 54 -7.17 -3.48 7.39
CA SER A 54 -7.68 -2.86 8.62
C SER A 54 -6.89 -1.63 9.06
N MET A 55 -5.56 -1.60 8.84
CA MET A 55 -4.72 -0.44 9.14
C MET A 55 -5.16 0.82 8.38
N TYR A 56 -5.72 0.64 7.19
CA TYR A 56 -6.22 1.71 6.33
C TYR A 56 -7.74 1.89 6.37
N GLY A 57 -8.45 1.17 7.25
CA GLY A 57 -9.89 1.24 7.36
C GLY A 57 -10.62 0.86 6.06
N ALA A 58 -10.03 -0.05 5.28
CA ALA A 58 -10.56 -0.50 4.01
C ALA A 58 -11.88 -1.25 4.20
N ARG A 59 -12.91 -0.89 3.43
CA ARG A 59 -14.24 -1.52 3.44
C ARG A 59 -14.43 -2.32 2.18
N GLU A 60 -14.79 -3.59 2.32
CA GLU A 60 -15.12 -4.45 1.17
C GLU A 60 -16.38 -3.92 0.48
N VAL A 61 -16.37 -3.88 -0.85
CA VAL A 61 -17.50 -3.48 -1.68
C VAL A 61 -17.83 -4.57 -2.68
N ASP A 62 -19.11 -4.72 -2.93
CA ASP A 62 -19.66 -5.64 -3.92
C ASP A 62 -20.12 -4.89 -5.19
N GLU A 63 -20.68 -5.64 -6.13
CA GLU A 63 -21.21 -5.10 -7.38
C GLU A 63 -22.38 -4.14 -7.18
N ARG A 64 -23.13 -4.27 -6.07
CA ARG A 64 -24.26 -3.38 -5.76
C ARG A 64 -23.80 -2.06 -5.16
N ALA A 65 -22.78 -2.12 -4.30
CA ALA A 65 -22.25 -0.94 -3.62
C ALA A 65 -21.38 -0.06 -4.53
N ALA A 66 -20.62 -0.67 -5.48
CA ALA A 66 -19.72 0.04 -6.37
C ALA A 66 -19.71 -0.61 -7.78
N PRO A 67 -20.82 -0.57 -8.55
CA PRO A 67 -20.98 -1.34 -9.79
C PRO A 67 -19.91 -1.03 -10.84
N GLU A 68 -19.54 0.22 -11.01
CA GLU A 68 -18.56 0.63 -12.02
C GLU A 68 -17.14 0.18 -11.66
N LEU A 69 -16.72 0.38 -10.41
CA LEU A 69 -15.41 -0.06 -9.92
C LEU A 69 -15.33 -1.59 -9.98
N TYR A 70 -16.33 -2.27 -9.46
CA TYR A 70 -16.38 -3.73 -9.44
C TYR A 70 -16.35 -4.32 -10.85
N GLY A 71 -17.14 -3.76 -11.78
CA GLY A 71 -17.16 -4.16 -13.17
C GLY A 71 -15.85 -3.89 -13.92
N LEU A 72 -15.16 -2.80 -13.56
CA LEU A 72 -13.85 -2.49 -14.13
C LEU A 72 -12.79 -3.50 -13.66
N VAL A 73 -12.72 -3.77 -12.34
CA VAL A 73 -11.79 -4.77 -11.77
C VAL A 73 -12.05 -6.16 -12.35
N ARG A 74 -13.33 -6.56 -12.47
CA ARG A 74 -13.71 -7.87 -13.06
C ARG A 74 -13.17 -8.03 -14.48
N ARG A 75 -13.33 -7.01 -15.31
CA ARG A 75 -12.84 -7.03 -16.71
C ARG A 75 -11.32 -7.13 -16.74
N LEU A 76 -10.61 -6.27 -15.98
CA LEU A 76 -9.16 -6.27 -15.96
C LEU A 76 -8.59 -7.58 -15.41
N ALA A 77 -9.22 -8.16 -14.38
CA ALA A 77 -8.82 -9.48 -13.85
C ALA A 77 -9.00 -10.58 -14.92
N SER A 78 -10.12 -10.56 -15.65
CA SER A 78 -10.35 -11.49 -16.77
C SER A 78 -9.30 -11.31 -17.86
N ASP A 79 -9.00 -10.07 -18.28
CA ASP A 79 -7.98 -9.76 -19.28
C ASP A 79 -6.57 -10.19 -18.85
N ALA A 80 -6.30 -10.14 -17.52
CA ALA A 80 -5.05 -10.61 -16.93
C ALA A 80 -4.97 -12.15 -16.78
N GLY A 81 -6.08 -12.88 -16.96
CA GLY A 81 -6.18 -14.32 -16.67
C GLY A 81 -6.15 -14.62 -15.17
N LEU A 82 -6.68 -13.72 -14.34
CA LEU A 82 -6.72 -13.83 -12.88
C LEU A 82 -8.14 -14.10 -12.39
N PRO A 83 -8.30 -14.81 -11.26
CA PRO A 83 -9.57 -14.82 -10.55
C PRO A 83 -9.94 -13.41 -10.08
N MET A 84 -11.25 -13.14 -9.92
CA MET A 84 -11.74 -11.86 -9.42
C MET A 84 -11.22 -11.60 -8.01
N PRO A 85 -10.43 -10.55 -7.78
CA PRO A 85 -9.98 -10.19 -6.44
C PRO A 85 -11.13 -9.55 -5.65
N LYS A 86 -11.03 -9.55 -4.33
CA LYS A 86 -11.87 -8.73 -3.48
C LYS A 86 -11.58 -7.25 -3.72
N VAL A 87 -12.62 -6.42 -3.70
CA VAL A 87 -12.50 -4.98 -3.95
C VAL A 87 -12.80 -4.21 -2.68
N TYR A 88 -11.93 -3.26 -2.34
CA TYR A 88 -12.04 -2.44 -1.15
C TYR A 88 -11.95 -0.96 -1.49
N ILE A 89 -12.67 -0.14 -0.72
CA ILE A 89 -12.57 1.33 -0.75
C ILE A 89 -12.08 1.81 0.61
N MET A 90 -11.10 2.71 0.58
CA MET A 90 -10.54 3.41 1.74
C MET A 90 -11.03 4.86 1.73
N ASP A 91 -11.57 5.33 2.83
CA ASP A 91 -11.97 6.72 2.98
C ASP A 91 -10.73 7.58 3.28
N ASN A 92 -10.08 8.01 2.20
CA ASN A 92 -8.86 8.82 2.25
C ASN A 92 -8.82 9.77 1.05
N PRO A 93 -8.66 11.10 1.26
CA PRO A 93 -8.61 12.10 0.19
C PRO A 93 -7.31 12.06 -0.63
N GLN A 94 -6.22 11.46 -0.12
CA GLN A 94 -5.01 11.27 -0.90
C GLN A 94 -5.25 10.16 -1.93
N PRO A 95 -5.11 10.45 -3.25
CA PRO A 95 -5.32 9.44 -4.28
C PRO A 95 -4.24 8.37 -4.22
N ASN A 96 -4.64 7.12 -4.01
CA ASN A 96 -3.72 5.99 -4.04
C ASN A 96 -4.48 4.65 -4.18
N ALA A 97 -3.73 3.58 -4.47
CA ALA A 97 -4.22 2.22 -4.52
C ALA A 97 -3.13 1.24 -4.08
N PHE A 98 -3.53 0.04 -3.71
CA PHE A 98 -2.62 -1.08 -3.51
C PHE A 98 -3.31 -2.42 -3.70
N ALA A 99 -2.52 -3.45 -4.04
CA ALA A 99 -2.94 -4.85 -4.00
C ALA A 99 -2.31 -5.58 -2.82
N THR A 100 -3.05 -6.53 -2.26
CA THR A 100 -2.61 -7.40 -1.16
C THR A 100 -3.12 -8.82 -1.35
N GLY A 101 -2.65 -9.76 -0.55
CA GLY A 101 -3.09 -11.14 -0.59
C GLY A 101 -1.94 -12.14 -0.74
N ARG A 102 -2.17 -13.38 -0.29
CA ARG A 102 -1.14 -14.43 -0.29
C ARG A 102 -0.92 -15.11 -1.63
N ASN A 103 -1.92 -15.08 -2.50
CA ASN A 103 -1.91 -15.65 -3.85
C ASN A 103 -3.04 -15.03 -4.68
N PRO A 104 -3.10 -15.26 -6.00
CA PRO A 104 -4.15 -14.70 -6.85
C PRO A 104 -5.58 -15.07 -6.43
N GLU A 105 -5.79 -16.26 -5.89
CA GLU A 105 -7.09 -16.76 -5.43
C GLU A 105 -7.58 -16.04 -4.15
N HIS A 106 -6.66 -15.41 -3.42
CA HIS A 106 -6.92 -14.66 -2.19
C HIS A 106 -6.38 -13.23 -2.30
N ALA A 107 -6.47 -12.65 -3.49
CA ALA A 107 -6.05 -11.28 -3.73
C ALA A 107 -7.15 -10.28 -3.37
N ALA A 108 -6.74 -9.11 -2.98
CA ALA A 108 -7.60 -7.95 -2.77
C ALA A 108 -6.95 -6.71 -3.40
N VAL A 109 -7.77 -5.83 -3.94
CA VAL A 109 -7.37 -4.52 -4.47
C VAL A 109 -8.11 -3.45 -3.69
N ALA A 110 -7.38 -2.47 -3.16
CA ALA A 110 -7.93 -1.37 -2.39
C ALA A 110 -7.62 -0.03 -3.07
N VAL A 111 -8.62 0.83 -3.17
CA VAL A 111 -8.52 2.17 -3.75
C VAL A 111 -9.02 3.22 -2.78
N THR A 112 -8.45 4.42 -2.80
CA THR A 112 -8.93 5.53 -1.98
C THR A 112 -10.07 6.28 -2.65
N THR A 113 -10.92 6.92 -1.84
CA THR A 113 -11.95 7.84 -2.34
C THR A 113 -11.34 8.95 -3.19
N GLY A 114 -10.19 9.50 -2.74
CA GLY A 114 -9.47 10.53 -3.49
C GLY A 114 -8.95 10.06 -4.86
N LEU A 115 -8.66 8.75 -5.04
CA LEU A 115 -8.31 8.18 -6.34
C LEU A 115 -9.53 8.16 -7.26
N LEU A 116 -10.67 7.70 -6.76
CA LEU A 116 -11.92 7.61 -7.52
C LEU A 116 -12.44 8.99 -7.97
N GLU A 117 -12.19 10.03 -7.17
CA GLU A 117 -12.61 11.40 -7.47
C GLU A 117 -11.74 12.10 -8.52
N ARG A 118 -10.44 11.74 -8.60
CA ARG A 118 -9.45 12.46 -9.41
C ARG A 118 -9.13 11.81 -10.73
N LEU A 119 -9.25 10.49 -10.83
CA LEU A 119 -8.93 9.77 -12.04
C LEU A 119 -10.17 9.54 -12.91
N ASN A 120 -9.99 9.70 -14.20
CA ASN A 120 -10.97 9.22 -15.16
C ASN A 120 -10.92 7.68 -15.25
N ARG A 121 -11.87 7.10 -15.97
CA ARG A 121 -12.03 5.65 -16.09
C ARG A 121 -10.80 4.94 -16.68
N ASP A 122 -10.14 5.55 -17.65
CA ASP A 122 -8.99 4.96 -18.33
C ASP A 122 -7.73 5.04 -17.46
N GLU A 123 -7.56 6.12 -16.73
CA GLU A 123 -6.50 6.29 -15.73
C GLU A 123 -6.67 5.30 -14.58
N LEU A 124 -7.88 5.17 -14.06
CA LEU A 124 -8.20 4.19 -13.03
C LEU A 124 -7.97 2.75 -13.54
N ALA A 125 -8.32 2.46 -14.80
CA ALA A 125 -8.03 1.16 -15.39
C ALA A 125 -6.52 0.89 -15.46
N GLY A 126 -5.70 1.89 -15.79
CA GLY A 126 -4.24 1.78 -15.77
C GLY A 126 -3.70 1.43 -14.38
N VAL A 127 -4.15 2.16 -13.35
CA VAL A 127 -3.76 1.92 -11.95
C VAL A 127 -4.17 0.52 -11.49
N LEU A 128 -5.43 0.13 -11.70
CA LEU A 128 -5.93 -1.19 -11.30
C LEU A 128 -5.22 -2.32 -12.06
N ALA A 129 -4.88 -2.11 -13.33
CA ALA A 129 -4.12 -3.08 -14.11
C ALA A 129 -2.68 -3.22 -13.60
N HIS A 130 -2.04 -2.14 -13.14
CA HIS A 130 -0.75 -2.18 -12.46
C HIS A 130 -0.83 -3.02 -11.17
N GLU A 131 -1.82 -2.79 -10.33
CA GLU A 131 -2.05 -3.57 -9.10
C GLU A 131 -2.29 -5.06 -9.40
N LEU A 132 -3.05 -5.38 -10.45
CA LEU A 132 -3.22 -6.75 -10.92
C LEU A 132 -1.93 -7.34 -11.49
N GLY A 133 -1.00 -6.53 -11.97
CA GLY A 133 0.36 -6.94 -12.34
C GLY A 133 1.10 -7.53 -11.15
N HIS A 134 1.06 -6.91 -9.98
CA HIS A 134 1.63 -7.44 -8.74
C HIS A 134 0.97 -8.75 -8.31
N VAL A 135 -0.35 -8.86 -8.42
CA VAL A 135 -1.08 -10.11 -8.15
C VAL A 135 -0.61 -11.23 -9.08
N LYS A 136 -0.50 -10.96 -10.38
CA LYS A 136 -0.07 -11.92 -11.41
C LYS A 136 1.35 -12.43 -11.16
N HIS A 137 2.25 -11.56 -10.75
CA HIS A 137 3.64 -11.90 -10.42
C HIS A 137 3.82 -12.45 -9.01
N ARG A 138 2.74 -12.54 -8.22
CA ARG A 138 2.75 -13.04 -6.84
C ARG A 138 3.67 -12.25 -5.92
N ASP A 139 3.79 -10.94 -6.16
CA ASP A 139 4.60 -10.03 -5.35
C ASP A 139 3.87 -9.61 -4.08
N THR A 140 2.54 -9.62 -4.11
CA THR A 140 1.65 -9.15 -3.04
C THR A 140 1.95 -9.82 -1.71
N LEU A 141 2.20 -11.13 -1.68
CA LEU A 141 2.52 -11.85 -0.44
C LEU A 141 3.78 -11.29 0.23
N THR A 142 4.87 -11.15 -0.52
CA THR A 142 6.13 -10.64 0.03
C THR A 142 5.97 -9.22 0.54
N MET A 143 5.32 -8.35 -0.26
CA MET A 143 5.07 -6.96 0.10
C MET A 143 4.21 -6.86 1.37
N THR A 144 3.12 -7.60 1.44
CA THR A 144 2.16 -7.57 2.56
C THR A 144 2.78 -8.11 3.86
N ILE A 145 3.52 -9.24 3.80
CA ILE A 145 4.23 -9.77 4.97
C ILE A 145 5.30 -8.79 5.43
N THR A 146 6.05 -8.19 4.51
CA THR A 146 7.05 -7.16 4.83
C THR A 146 6.42 -5.99 5.56
N ALA A 147 5.30 -5.45 5.06
CA ALA A 147 4.56 -4.35 5.71
C ALA A 147 4.08 -4.74 7.11
N THR A 148 3.53 -5.94 7.26
CA THR A 148 3.01 -6.45 8.54
C THR A 148 4.13 -6.60 9.57
N LEU A 149 5.24 -7.26 9.21
CA LEU A 149 6.37 -7.48 10.11
C LEU A 149 7.09 -6.19 10.48
N ALA A 150 7.38 -5.34 9.49
CA ALA A 150 8.02 -4.06 9.73
C ALA A 150 7.11 -3.12 10.55
N GLY A 151 5.80 -3.15 10.31
CA GLY A 151 4.80 -2.45 11.13
C GLY A 151 4.78 -2.93 12.58
N ALA A 152 4.82 -4.25 12.80
CA ALA A 152 4.88 -4.83 14.15
C ALA A 152 6.18 -4.44 14.89
N ILE A 153 7.33 -4.45 14.20
CA ILE A 153 8.61 -4.01 14.77
C ILE A 153 8.55 -2.51 15.12
N SER A 154 8.00 -1.68 14.24
CA SER A 154 7.84 -0.25 14.49
C SER A 154 6.91 0.01 15.69
N MET A 155 5.84 -0.75 15.82
CA MET A 155 4.92 -0.66 16.95
C MET A 155 5.62 -1.06 18.26
N LEU A 156 6.42 -2.13 18.25
CA LEU A 156 7.19 -2.57 19.41
C LEU A 156 8.25 -1.54 19.84
N ALA A 157 8.94 -0.93 18.87
CA ALA A 157 9.87 0.16 19.13
C ALA A 157 9.17 1.37 19.77
N ASN A 158 8.00 1.77 19.26
CA ASN A 158 7.19 2.85 19.85
C ASN A 158 6.68 2.49 21.25
N PHE A 159 6.28 1.24 21.48
CA PHE A 159 5.86 0.77 22.80
C PHE A 159 7.00 0.91 23.82
N GLY A 160 8.23 0.50 23.45
CA GLY A 160 9.42 0.71 24.28
C GLY A 160 9.68 2.18 24.60
N PHE A 161 9.38 3.08 23.66
CA PHE A 161 9.47 4.53 23.87
C PHE A 161 8.48 5.03 24.95
N TYR A 162 7.21 4.61 24.88
CA TYR A 162 6.17 5.07 25.82
C TYR A 162 6.26 4.45 27.20
N PHE A 163 6.66 3.18 27.31
CA PHE A 163 6.67 2.44 28.57
C PHE A 163 8.05 2.29 29.20
N GLY A 164 9.14 2.53 28.46
CA GLY A 164 10.51 2.49 28.96
C GLY A 164 10.95 3.76 29.70
N GLY A 165 10.14 4.81 29.72
CA GLY A 165 10.40 6.07 30.39
C GLY A 165 10.19 5.93 31.92
N SER A 166 11.23 6.23 32.68
CA SER A 166 11.10 6.38 34.13
C SER A 166 10.22 7.59 34.46
N ARG A 167 9.40 7.50 35.47
CA ARG A 167 8.38 8.46 35.93
C ARG A 167 8.86 9.90 36.17
N ASN A 168 10.15 10.19 36.03
CA ASN A 168 10.74 11.50 36.41
C ASN A 168 11.59 12.16 35.32
N ASN A 169 11.60 11.69 34.07
CA ASN A 169 12.36 12.36 33.01
C ASN A 169 11.62 12.24 31.67
N ASP A 170 11.42 13.37 30.96
CA ASP A 170 10.76 13.46 29.66
C ASP A 170 11.51 12.75 28.51
N GLY A 171 12.27 11.72 28.79
CA GLY A 171 13.14 11.00 27.86
C GLY A 171 12.83 9.50 27.73
N VAL A 172 13.23 8.96 26.59
CA VAL A 172 13.23 7.51 26.32
C VAL A 172 14.12 6.81 27.34
N GLY A 173 13.58 5.89 28.13
CA GLY A 173 14.40 5.11 29.05
C GLY A 173 15.49 4.31 28.30
N PRO A 174 16.60 3.93 28.97
CA PRO A 174 17.74 3.27 28.33
C PRO A 174 17.36 2.02 27.52
N ILE A 175 16.39 1.24 27.97
CA ILE A 175 15.91 0.05 27.28
C ILE A 175 15.10 0.43 26.02
N GLY A 176 14.24 1.44 26.11
CA GLY A 176 13.46 1.91 24.95
C GLY A 176 14.36 2.50 23.86
N GLY A 177 15.38 3.28 24.25
CA GLY A 177 16.38 3.81 23.33
C GLY A 177 17.19 2.70 22.64
N LEU A 178 17.63 1.68 23.40
CA LEU A 178 18.35 0.53 22.85
C LEU A 178 17.47 -0.26 21.87
N LEU A 179 16.21 -0.50 22.20
CA LEU A 179 15.26 -1.17 21.30
C LEU A 179 15.06 -0.39 20.01
N LEU A 180 14.89 0.93 20.08
CA LEU A 180 14.74 1.77 18.89
C LEU A 180 15.98 1.71 18.01
N VAL A 181 17.17 1.81 18.57
CA VAL A 181 18.45 1.77 17.81
C VAL A 181 18.64 0.43 17.11
N ILE A 182 18.19 -0.68 17.69
CA ILE A 182 18.33 -2.01 17.10
C ILE A 182 17.18 -2.32 16.13
N LEU A 183 15.94 -2.02 16.51
CA LEU A 183 14.76 -2.45 15.73
C LEU A 183 14.47 -1.57 14.51
N ALA A 184 14.76 -0.27 14.56
CA ALA A 184 14.50 0.61 13.43
C ALA A 184 15.32 0.25 12.17
N PRO A 185 16.64 -0.01 12.25
CA PRO A 185 17.40 -0.50 11.09
C PRO A 185 16.89 -1.84 10.56
N ILE A 186 16.44 -2.74 11.42
CA ILE A 186 15.89 -4.03 11.02
C ILE A 186 14.58 -3.84 10.25
N ALA A 187 13.66 -3.02 10.77
CA ALA A 187 12.43 -2.68 10.07
C ALA A 187 12.71 -2.07 8.69
N ALA A 188 13.66 -1.14 8.61
CA ALA A 188 14.08 -0.54 7.37
C ALA A 188 14.68 -1.56 6.38
N ALA A 189 15.56 -2.45 6.85
CA ALA A 189 16.14 -3.52 6.03
C ALA A 189 15.08 -4.49 5.49
N LEU A 190 14.07 -4.82 6.30
CA LEU A 190 12.93 -5.64 5.87
C LEU A 190 12.14 -4.96 4.76
N VAL A 191 11.84 -3.68 4.91
CA VAL A 191 11.16 -2.89 3.88
C VAL A 191 11.98 -2.88 2.60
N GLN A 192 13.27 -2.60 2.67
CA GLN A 192 14.19 -2.61 1.53
C GLN A 192 14.23 -3.98 0.84
N PHE A 193 14.22 -5.07 1.61
CA PHE A 193 14.17 -6.42 1.07
C PHE A 193 12.85 -6.73 0.35
N GLY A 194 11.72 -6.26 0.89
CA GLY A 194 10.39 -6.43 0.30
C GLY A 194 10.21 -5.72 -1.03
N ILE A 195 11.03 -4.70 -1.32
CA ILE A 195 10.88 -3.82 -2.47
C ILE A 195 11.91 -4.16 -3.54
N SER A 196 11.49 -4.00 -4.80
CA SER A 196 12.38 -4.08 -5.95
C SER A 196 11.89 -3.10 -7.01
N ARG A 197 12.71 -2.11 -7.34
CA ARG A 197 12.43 -1.16 -8.45
C ARG A 197 12.11 -1.89 -9.77
N GLY A 198 12.76 -3.02 -10.01
CA GLY A 198 12.48 -3.85 -11.18
C GLY A 198 11.06 -4.41 -11.23
N ARG A 199 10.44 -4.68 -10.05
CA ARG A 199 9.05 -5.15 -9.99
C ARG A 199 8.05 -4.04 -10.33
N GLU A 200 8.32 -2.81 -9.93
CA GLU A 200 7.49 -1.67 -10.29
C GLU A 200 7.44 -1.46 -11.80
N TYR A 201 8.62 -1.48 -12.44
CA TYR A 201 8.68 -1.39 -13.89
C TYR A 201 8.02 -2.57 -14.62
N GLU A 202 8.08 -3.75 -14.03
CA GLU A 202 7.42 -4.93 -14.57
C GLU A 202 5.90 -4.86 -14.37
N ALA A 203 5.44 -4.37 -13.21
CA ALA A 203 4.01 -4.11 -12.97
C ALA A 203 3.47 -3.02 -13.89
N ASP A 204 4.25 -1.95 -14.18
CA ASP A 204 3.91 -0.94 -15.17
C ASP A 204 3.76 -1.54 -16.58
N ARG A 205 4.70 -2.40 -17.00
CA ARG A 205 4.64 -3.08 -18.30
C ARG A 205 3.40 -3.97 -18.41
N ILE A 206 3.14 -4.79 -17.41
CA ILE A 206 1.98 -5.69 -17.38
C ILE A 206 0.69 -4.89 -17.28
N GLY A 207 0.65 -3.85 -16.47
CA GLY A 207 -0.49 -2.94 -16.38
C GLY A 207 -0.82 -2.28 -17.72
N ALA A 208 0.21 -1.87 -18.46
CA ALA A 208 0.06 -1.35 -19.81
C ALA A 208 -0.48 -2.41 -20.80
N GLU A 209 -0.02 -3.67 -20.69
CA GLU A 209 -0.49 -4.78 -21.52
C GLU A 209 -1.94 -5.17 -21.22
N ILE A 210 -2.32 -5.24 -19.92
CA ILE A 210 -3.68 -5.58 -19.49
C ILE A 210 -4.67 -4.46 -19.87
N SER A 211 -4.34 -3.22 -19.52
CA SER A 211 -5.22 -2.07 -19.79
C SER A 211 -5.23 -1.66 -21.26
N LYS A 212 -4.17 -1.98 -22.01
CA LYS A 212 -3.86 -1.49 -23.36
C LYS A 212 -3.77 0.04 -23.44
N ARG A 213 -3.48 0.70 -22.30
CA ARG A 213 -3.50 2.17 -22.16
C ARG A 213 -2.31 2.69 -21.34
N PRO A 214 -1.06 2.52 -21.80
CA PRO A 214 0.13 2.96 -21.08
C PRO A 214 0.13 4.47 -20.78
N LEU A 215 -0.35 5.31 -21.70
CA LEU A 215 -0.41 6.76 -21.49
C LEU A 215 -1.42 7.16 -20.40
N SER A 216 -2.51 6.42 -20.23
CA SER A 216 -3.46 6.66 -19.14
C SER A 216 -2.86 6.31 -17.78
N LEU A 217 -2.04 5.26 -17.69
CA LEU A 217 -1.28 4.96 -16.47
C LEU A 217 -0.22 6.05 -16.18
N ALA A 218 0.48 6.53 -17.21
CA ALA A 218 1.43 7.64 -17.07
C ALA A 218 0.74 8.92 -16.56
N SER A 219 -0.43 9.27 -17.13
CA SER A 219 -1.25 10.39 -16.66
C SER A 219 -1.71 10.20 -15.21
N ALA A 220 -2.18 9.00 -14.85
CA ALA A 220 -2.56 8.67 -13.47
C ALA A 220 -1.40 8.87 -12.49
N LEU A 221 -0.20 8.38 -12.82
CA LEU A 221 0.99 8.53 -11.97
C LEU A 221 1.35 10.00 -11.73
N ARG A 222 1.26 10.88 -12.74
CA ARG A 222 1.47 12.32 -12.58
C ARG A 222 0.46 12.92 -11.60
N LYS A 223 -0.82 12.61 -11.77
CA LYS A 223 -1.91 13.14 -10.91
C LYS A 223 -1.76 12.65 -9.46
N ILE A 224 -1.48 11.37 -9.27
CA ILE A 224 -1.32 10.76 -7.95
C ILE A 224 -0.10 11.35 -7.24
N SER A 225 1.04 11.45 -7.92
CA SER A 225 2.28 11.99 -7.35
C SER A 225 2.11 13.44 -6.91
N SER A 226 1.59 14.29 -7.79
CA SER A 226 1.34 15.71 -7.45
C SER A 226 0.37 15.87 -6.27
N ALA A 227 -0.65 15.03 -6.17
CA ALA A 227 -1.59 15.08 -5.05
C ALA A 227 -1.00 14.52 -3.76
N ALA A 228 -0.14 13.50 -3.82
CA ALA A 228 0.52 12.93 -2.65
C ALA A 228 1.44 13.92 -1.94
N GLU A 229 2.05 14.86 -2.67
CA GLU A 229 2.85 15.94 -2.11
C GLU A 229 2.03 16.98 -1.33
N GLN A 230 0.74 17.12 -1.67
CA GLN A 230 -0.14 18.17 -1.14
C GLN A 230 -1.13 17.66 -0.08
N ILE A 231 -1.51 16.40 -0.16
CA ILE A 231 -2.54 15.80 0.69
C ILE A 231 -1.88 14.79 1.62
N PRO A 232 -1.89 15.02 2.94
CA PRO A 232 -1.30 14.07 3.89
C PRO A 232 -2.11 12.77 3.97
N ASN A 233 -1.41 11.67 4.28
CA ASN A 233 -2.00 10.35 4.53
C ASN A 233 -1.73 9.92 5.99
N PRO A 234 -2.57 10.32 6.95
CA PRO A 234 -2.32 10.03 8.36
C PRO A 234 -2.17 8.54 8.70
N PRO A 235 -2.92 7.61 8.10
CA PRO A 235 -2.67 6.16 8.28
C PRO A 235 -1.28 5.72 7.80
N ALA A 236 -0.81 6.22 6.65
CA ALA A 236 0.52 5.88 6.13
C ALA A 236 1.64 6.51 7.00
N GLU A 237 1.45 7.76 7.45
CA GLU A 237 2.40 8.42 8.36
C GLU A 237 2.54 7.69 9.70
N ARG A 238 1.47 7.06 10.19
CA ARG A 238 1.54 6.19 11.38
C ARG A 238 2.21 4.84 11.12
N ASN A 239 2.20 4.38 9.86
CA ASN A 239 2.73 3.08 9.44
C ASN A 239 3.67 3.22 8.23
N PRO A 240 4.79 3.96 8.34
CA PRO A 240 5.65 4.25 7.19
C PRO A 240 6.23 2.99 6.54
N ALA A 241 6.34 1.91 7.29
CA ALA A 241 6.79 0.61 6.78
C ALA A 241 5.87 0.01 5.71
N SER A 242 4.60 0.43 5.65
CA SER A 242 3.62 -0.02 4.65
C SER A 242 3.54 0.89 3.41
N ALA A 243 4.29 1.98 3.37
CA ALA A 243 4.26 2.94 2.26
C ALA A 243 4.58 2.31 0.90
N HIS A 244 5.40 1.26 0.90
CA HIS A 244 5.80 0.53 -0.30
C HIS A 244 4.67 -0.32 -0.94
N LEU A 245 3.55 -0.47 -0.28
CA LEU A 245 2.38 -1.16 -0.85
C LEU A 245 1.66 -0.31 -1.89
N PHE A 246 1.73 1.00 -1.77
CA PHE A 246 1.00 1.94 -2.60
C PHE A 246 1.66 2.15 -3.97
N ILE A 247 0.89 2.49 -4.98
CA ILE A 247 1.41 2.75 -6.33
C ILE A 247 2.36 3.95 -6.40
N VAL A 248 2.14 4.95 -5.53
CA VAL A 248 3.02 6.11 -5.29
C VAL A 248 3.23 6.27 -3.79
N ASN A 249 4.44 6.67 -3.38
CA ASN A 249 4.77 6.88 -1.98
C ASN A 249 3.77 7.85 -1.32
N PRO A 250 3.01 7.40 -0.29
CA PRO A 250 1.98 8.21 0.35
C PRO A 250 2.52 9.16 1.44
N LEU A 251 3.82 9.08 1.76
CA LEU A 251 4.43 9.84 2.86
C LEU A 251 4.72 11.29 2.43
N SER A 252 4.38 12.23 3.31
CA SER A 252 4.73 13.63 3.10
C SER A 252 6.22 13.86 3.34
N GLY A 253 6.87 14.73 2.53
CA GLY A 253 8.31 14.98 2.55
C GLY A 253 8.89 15.44 3.90
N ALA A 254 8.07 15.79 4.89
CA ALA A 254 8.50 16.22 6.22
C ALA A 254 9.13 15.09 7.06
N ARG A 255 8.91 13.81 6.70
CA ARG A 255 9.48 12.62 7.36
C ARG A 255 10.22 11.70 6.39
N MET A 256 10.59 12.18 5.21
CA MET A 256 11.41 11.43 4.27
C MET A 256 12.86 11.32 4.78
N ASP A 257 13.06 10.52 5.80
CA ASP A 257 14.31 9.79 5.88
C ASP A 257 14.35 8.89 4.64
N ASN A 258 15.39 9.02 3.80
CA ASN A 258 15.58 8.24 2.56
C ASN A 258 15.54 6.72 2.78
N LEU A 259 15.45 6.27 4.03
CA LEU A 259 15.37 4.86 4.45
C LEU A 259 14.13 4.13 3.94
N PHE A 260 13.00 4.84 3.75
CA PHE A 260 11.73 4.26 3.30
C PHE A 260 11.34 4.69 1.89
N SER A 261 12.18 5.47 1.20
CA SER A 261 11.97 5.84 -0.21
C SER A 261 12.32 4.68 -1.13
N THR A 262 11.31 3.89 -1.45
CA THR A 262 11.46 2.56 -2.04
C THR A 262 10.92 2.46 -3.46
N HIS A 263 10.10 3.43 -3.87
CA HIS A 263 9.59 3.50 -5.24
C HIS A 263 10.63 4.09 -6.20
N PRO A 264 10.66 3.61 -7.47
CA PRO A 264 11.36 4.33 -8.52
C PRO A 264 10.80 5.74 -8.66
N ASN A 265 11.64 6.66 -9.12
CA ASN A 265 11.20 7.99 -9.48
C ASN A 265 10.05 7.91 -10.50
N VAL A 266 8.99 8.69 -10.26
CA VAL A 266 7.75 8.65 -11.06
C VAL A 266 8.04 9.07 -12.51
N GLU A 267 8.93 10.03 -12.75
CA GLU A 267 9.33 10.49 -14.07
C GLU A 267 9.97 9.35 -14.88
N ASN A 268 10.79 8.51 -14.25
CA ASN A 268 11.39 7.34 -14.90
C ASN A 268 10.34 6.28 -15.27
N ARG A 269 9.32 6.10 -14.43
CA ARG A 269 8.19 5.21 -14.74
C ARG A 269 7.40 5.75 -15.93
N ILE A 270 7.11 7.05 -15.94
CA ILE A 270 6.40 7.72 -17.03
C ILE A 270 7.18 7.59 -18.35
N ALA A 271 8.48 7.89 -18.34
CA ALA A 271 9.30 7.76 -19.54
C ALA A 271 9.27 6.34 -20.13
N ARG A 272 9.29 5.30 -19.27
CA ARG A 272 9.15 3.91 -19.72
C ARG A 272 7.75 3.59 -20.27
N LEU A 273 6.72 4.15 -19.68
CA LEU A 273 5.34 3.99 -20.19
C LEU A 273 5.17 4.67 -21.55
N ASP A 274 5.80 5.83 -21.77
CA ASP A 274 5.84 6.52 -23.07
C ASP A 274 6.55 5.65 -24.13
N GLU A 275 7.68 4.98 -23.77
CA GLU A 275 8.34 4.02 -24.66
C GLU A 275 7.46 2.80 -24.99
N ILE A 276 6.72 2.29 -24.01
CA ILE A 276 5.78 1.19 -24.20
C ILE A 276 4.65 1.63 -25.14
N ALA A 277 4.11 2.84 -24.94
CA ALA A 277 3.07 3.42 -25.80
C ALA A 277 3.53 3.52 -27.26
N ALA A 278 4.74 4.02 -27.48
CA ALA A 278 5.33 4.11 -28.81
C ALA A 278 5.44 2.72 -29.48
N ARG A 279 5.88 1.70 -28.72
CA ARG A 279 5.95 0.32 -29.23
C ARG A 279 4.59 -0.29 -29.52
N MET A 280 3.55 0.14 -28.80
CA MET A 280 2.16 -0.27 -29.02
C MET A 280 1.46 0.54 -30.12
N GLY A 281 2.17 1.45 -30.80
CA GLY A 281 1.61 2.31 -31.86
C GLY A 281 0.68 3.40 -31.33
N GLN A 282 0.74 3.72 -30.05
CA GLN A 282 0.00 4.83 -29.44
C GLN A 282 0.90 6.07 -29.47
N ALA A 283 0.49 7.09 -30.23
CA ALA A 283 1.18 8.38 -30.20
C ALA A 283 0.98 9.02 -28.82
N ALA A 284 2.05 9.60 -28.26
CA ALA A 284 1.94 10.48 -27.10
C ALA A 284 1.10 11.70 -27.56
N GLY A 285 -0.18 11.68 -27.27
CA GLY A 285 -1.02 12.86 -27.42
C GLY A 285 -0.50 13.92 -26.46
N VAL A 286 -0.11 15.07 -26.97
CA VAL A 286 0.07 16.27 -26.17
C VAL A 286 -1.32 16.63 -25.64
N GLU A 287 -1.66 16.06 -24.47
CA GLU A 287 -2.88 16.45 -23.78
C GLU A 287 -2.62 17.86 -23.23
N THR A 288 -3.13 18.85 -23.95
CA THR A 288 -3.22 20.21 -23.44
C THR A 288 -4.02 20.12 -22.14
N LEU A 289 -3.39 20.48 -21.03
CA LEU A 289 -3.99 20.59 -19.71
C LEU A 289 -5.17 21.57 -19.79
N GLU A 290 -6.36 21.09 -20.08
CA GLU A 290 -7.56 21.85 -19.76
C GLU A 290 -7.70 21.87 -18.23
N PRO A 291 -7.96 23.05 -17.65
CA PRO A 291 -8.18 23.15 -16.22
C PRO A 291 -9.37 22.26 -15.84
N PRO A 292 -9.34 21.58 -14.68
CA PRO A 292 -10.36 20.62 -14.31
C PRO A 292 -11.73 21.27 -14.28
N ALA A 293 -12.59 20.86 -15.17
CA ALA A 293 -14.03 21.09 -15.05
C ALA A 293 -14.45 20.48 -13.70
N ARG A 294 -15.16 21.27 -12.89
CA ARG A 294 -15.65 20.84 -11.56
C ARG A 294 -16.27 19.46 -11.67
N ALA A 295 -15.78 18.56 -10.84
CA ALA A 295 -16.02 17.14 -10.84
C ALA A 295 -17.48 16.74 -11.07
N SER A 296 -17.75 16.21 -12.24
CA SER A 296 -18.80 15.23 -12.50
C SER A 296 -18.12 13.92 -12.91
N GLY A 297 -17.31 13.37 -12.03
CA GLY A 297 -16.71 12.06 -12.26
C GLY A 297 -17.80 10.99 -12.17
N PRO A 298 -17.71 9.90 -12.95
CA PRO A 298 -18.66 8.80 -12.89
C PRO A 298 -18.77 8.11 -11.52
N TRP A 299 -17.92 8.49 -10.59
CA TRP A 299 -17.83 7.96 -9.22
C TRP A 299 -18.40 8.91 -8.16
N ALA A 300 -18.91 10.10 -8.55
CA ALA A 300 -19.53 11.02 -7.61
C ALA A 300 -20.79 10.36 -7.05
N SER A 301 -20.81 10.17 -5.74
CA SER A 301 -22.01 9.71 -5.02
C SER A 301 -23.19 10.59 -5.37
N PRO A 302 -24.41 10.05 -5.59
CA PRO A 302 -25.60 10.86 -5.75
C PRO A 302 -25.69 11.83 -4.55
N GLN A 303 -25.77 13.11 -4.82
CA GLN A 303 -25.99 14.11 -3.78
C GLN A 303 -27.21 13.67 -2.98
N GLN A 304 -27.00 13.27 -1.73
CA GLN A 304 -28.08 13.10 -0.78
C GLN A 304 -28.78 14.46 -0.65
N GLY A 305 -30.03 14.50 -1.12
CA GLY A 305 -30.88 15.68 -1.09
C GLY A 305 -30.81 16.35 0.25
N GLY A 306 -30.57 17.65 0.23
CA GLY A 306 -30.39 18.50 1.41
C GLY A 306 -31.49 18.28 2.42
N TRP A 307 -31.14 17.75 3.55
CA TRP A 307 -31.94 17.84 4.77
C TRP A 307 -31.96 19.31 5.19
N ARG A 308 -33.02 20.03 4.78
CA ARG A 308 -33.37 21.30 5.41
C ARG A 308 -33.61 21.00 6.89
N ARG A 309 -32.66 21.37 7.75
CA ARG A 309 -32.89 21.48 9.18
C ARG A 309 -33.94 22.55 9.39
N ARG A 310 -35.19 22.15 9.61
CA ARG A 310 -36.15 23.03 10.26
C ARG A 310 -35.70 23.16 11.70
N GLY A 311 -35.22 24.32 12.06
CA GLY A 311 -35.00 24.68 13.47
C GLY A 311 -36.33 24.68 14.24
N PRO A 312 -36.30 24.45 15.55
CA PRO A 312 -37.52 24.34 16.37
C PRO A 312 -38.23 25.69 16.66
N TRP A 313 -37.81 26.78 16.02
CA TRP A 313 -38.40 28.08 16.22
C TRP A 313 -38.85 28.66 14.86
N GLY A 314 -40.04 28.28 14.45
CA GLY A 314 -40.76 29.01 13.42
C GLY A 314 -41.52 30.15 14.05
N GLN A 315 -41.23 31.38 13.60
CA GLN A 315 -42.14 32.55 13.61
C GLN A 315 -41.62 33.55 12.59
N THR A 316 -42.33 33.96 11.78
CA THR A 316 -43.33 34.66 10.98
C THR A 316 -42.85 34.95 9.59
#